data_7038de2ac39afac584db47390daee43c
#
_entry.id   7038de2ac39afac584db47390daee43c
#
_cell.length_a   1.000
_cell.length_b   1.000
_cell.length_c   1.000
_cell.angle_alpha   90.00
_cell.angle_beta   90.00
_cell.angle_gamma   90.00
#
_symmetry.space_group_name_H-M   'P 1'
#
loop_
_entity.id
_entity.type
_entity.pdbx_description
1 polymer ?
#
loop_
_entity_poly.entity_id
_entity_poly.type
_entity_poly.pdbx_seq_one_letter_code
_entity_poly.pdbx_strand_id
1 'polypeptide(L)'
;MRAFLKKELTEQIRSGRLMILGLLFVLFGIMNPAIAKLTPWLLETMADSMAENGMIVTEVTISAMDSWVQFFKNLPMGLIAFVLLESSIFTKEYSTGTLVLSLTKGLERYKVVISKTVVLVVLWTVCYWMCFGITYGYNAYFWDNSIAKNLMPAVMNQWLFGVWIIALTVLFSVLAKSSAGVLLGAGAGAFAAYLLSLLPKVKTFSPASLM
;
A
#
# COMPACT_ATOMS: atom_id res chain seq x y z
N MET A 1 -14.08 -7.30 -23.27
CA MET A 1 -13.21 -7.25 -22.09
C MET A 1 -11.92 -6.47 -22.35
N ARG A 2 -11.10 -6.83 -23.35
CA ARG A 2 -9.82 -6.11 -23.66
C ARG A 2 -10.00 -4.60 -23.89
N ALA A 3 -11.01 -4.18 -24.65
CA ALA A 3 -11.27 -2.76 -24.91
C ALA A 3 -11.66 -1.99 -23.63
N PHE A 4 -12.39 -2.62 -22.72
CA PHE A 4 -12.77 -2.02 -21.44
C PHE A 4 -11.57 -1.90 -20.49
N LEU A 5 -10.71 -2.92 -20.40
CA LEU A 5 -9.44 -2.85 -19.67
C LEU A 5 -8.54 -1.71 -20.18
N LYS A 6 -8.44 -1.56 -21.51
CA LYS A 6 -7.66 -0.46 -22.12
C LYS A 6 -8.27 0.91 -21.75
N LYS A 7 -9.60 1.02 -21.74
CA LYS A 7 -10.31 2.23 -21.30
C LYS A 7 -9.95 2.57 -19.84
N GLU A 8 -10.07 1.59 -18.93
CA GLU A 8 -9.76 1.79 -17.50
C GLU A 8 -8.31 2.22 -17.28
N LEU A 9 -7.34 1.54 -17.91
CA LEU A 9 -5.93 1.93 -17.82
C LEU A 9 -5.68 3.35 -18.36
N THR A 10 -6.31 3.67 -19.50
CA THR A 10 -6.19 5.02 -20.08
C THR A 10 -6.80 6.06 -19.15
N GLU A 11 -7.89 5.75 -18.47
CA GLU A 11 -8.53 6.64 -17.51
C GLU A 11 -7.62 6.87 -16.29
N GLN A 12 -6.95 5.84 -15.77
CA GLN A 12 -5.97 5.97 -14.69
C GLN A 12 -4.80 6.91 -15.06
N ILE A 13 -4.28 6.77 -16.29
CA ILE A 13 -3.21 7.65 -16.79
C ILE A 13 -3.71 9.09 -16.94
N ARG A 14 -4.86 9.28 -17.61
CA ARG A 14 -5.41 10.62 -17.91
C ARG A 14 -5.91 11.37 -16.67
N SER A 15 -6.37 10.66 -15.65
CA SER A 15 -6.80 11.26 -14.38
C SER A 15 -5.63 11.68 -13.48
N GLY A 16 -4.40 11.36 -13.84
CA GLY A 16 -3.22 11.64 -13.05
C GLY A 16 -3.03 10.74 -11.83
N ARG A 17 -3.97 9.82 -11.55
CA ARG A 17 -3.90 8.93 -10.37
C ARG A 17 -2.68 8.04 -10.40
N LEU A 18 -2.38 7.43 -11.54
CA LEU A 18 -1.17 6.62 -11.73
C LEU A 18 0.09 7.43 -11.43
N MET A 19 0.15 8.69 -11.88
CA MET A 19 1.30 9.56 -11.65
C MET A 19 1.46 9.90 -10.17
N ILE A 20 0.37 10.25 -9.48
CA ILE A 20 0.38 10.56 -8.04
C ILE A 20 0.81 9.33 -7.23
N LEU A 21 0.22 8.16 -7.51
CA LEU A 21 0.59 6.91 -6.84
C LEU A 21 2.05 6.54 -7.12
N GLY A 22 2.47 6.59 -8.39
CA GLY A 22 3.85 6.29 -8.77
C GLY A 22 4.85 7.17 -8.04
N LEU A 23 4.61 8.49 -8.02
CA LEU A 23 5.48 9.45 -7.35
C LEU A 23 5.52 9.22 -5.83
N LEU A 24 4.38 8.92 -5.20
CA LEU A 24 4.28 8.63 -3.78
C LEU A 24 5.06 7.35 -3.42
N PHE A 25 4.93 6.27 -4.18
CA PHE A 25 5.65 5.02 -3.91
C PHE A 25 7.16 5.12 -4.23
N VAL A 26 7.56 5.92 -5.23
CA VAL A 26 8.97 6.26 -5.46
C VAL A 26 9.53 7.02 -4.28
N LEU A 27 8.80 8.02 -3.78
CA LEU A 27 9.20 8.80 -2.62
C LEU A 27 9.38 7.91 -1.38
N PHE A 28 8.45 7.02 -1.09
CA PHE A 28 8.60 6.04 -0.01
C PHE A 28 9.80 5.13 -0.22
N GLY A 29 10.01 4.64 -1.45
CA GLY A 29 11.16 3.80 -1.79
C GLY A 29 12.51 4.45 -1.49
N ILE A 30 12.64 5.76 -1.74
CA ILE A 30 13.85 6.55 -1.44
C ILE A 30 13.91 6.91 0.05
N MET A 31 12.77 7.27 0.65
CA MET A 31 12.69 7.74 2.03
C MET A 31 13.11 6.65 3.04
N ASN A 32 12.79 5.37 2.77
CA ASN A 32 13.13 4.28 3.68
C ASN A 32 14.63 4.19 3.99
N PRO A 33 15.55 4.06 3.02
CA PRO A 33 16.98 4.05 3.28
C PRO A 33 17.51 5.43 3.71
N ALA A 34 16.91 6.51 3.23
CA ALA A 34 17.32 7.86 3.60
C ALA A 34 17.09 8.13 5.10
N ILE A 35 15.94 7.79 5.65
CA ILE A 35 15.65 7.93 7.09
C ILE A 35 16.61 7.07 7.89
N ALA A 36 16.83 5.81 7.51
CA ALA A 36 17.77 4.95 8.19
C ALA A 36 19.17 5.60 8.25
N LYS A 37 19.67 6.10 7.12
CA LYS A 37 21.01 6.71 7.03
C LYS A 37 21.13 8.05 7.78
N LEU A 38 20.06 8.82 7.86
CA LEU A 38 20.06 10.12 8.56
C LEU A 38 19.88 10.00 10.08
N THR A 39 19.41 8.85 10.57
CA THR A 39 19.13 8.64 11.99
C THR A 39 20.34 8.90 12.91
N PRO A 40 21.60 8.45 12.62
CA PRO A 40 22.75 8.76 13.48
C PRO A 40 23.03 10.24 13.56
N TRP A 41 23.04 10.93 12.43
CA TRP A 41 23.28 12.36 12.37
C TRP A 41 22.24 13.15 13.19
N LEU A 42 20.97 12.75 13.13
CA LEU A 42 19.90 13.35 13.95
C LEU A 42 20.15 13.10 15.44
N LEU A 43 20.54 11.89 15.81
CA LEU A 43 20.83 11.55 17.21
C LEU A 43 22.05 12.30 17.73
N GLU A 44 23.12 12.41 16.95
CA GLU A 44 24.29 13.20 17.29
C GLU A 44 23.94 14.69 17.48
N THR A 45 23.14 15.26 16.57
CA THR A 45 22.71 16.67 16.65
C THR A 45 21.83 16.92 17.87
N MET A 46 21.09 15.92 18.35
CA MET A 46 20.23 16.01 19.53
C MET A 46 20.90 15.50 20.81
N ALA A 47 22.13 15.02 20.73
CA ALA A 47 22.83 14.38 21.87
C ALA A 47 22.94 15.32 23.09
N ASP A 48 23.25 16.60 22.89
CA ASP A 48 23.35 17.57 23.96
C ASP A 48 22.02 17.80 24.68
N SER A 49 20.92 17.92 23.90
CA SER A 49 19.56 18.07 24.46
C SER A 49 19.06 16.78 25.15
N MET A 50 19.50 15.63 24.70
CA MET A 50 19.18 14.35 25.32
C MET A 50 19.99 14.11 26.59
N ALA A 51 21.24 14.52 26.61
CA ALA A 51 22.10 14.47 27.81
C ALA A 51 21.55 15.33 28.96
N GLU A 52 21.03 16.52 28.65
CA GLU A 52 20.35 17.40 29.64
C GLU A 52 19.12 16.72 30.26
N ASN A 53 18.45 15.82 29.52
CA ASN A 53 17.29 15.03 30.00
C ASN A 53 17.70 13.66 30.61
N GLY A 54 19.00 13.43 30.86
CA GLY A 54 19.48 12.18 31.45
C GLY A 54 19.52 10.97 30.55
N MET A 55 19.35 11.14 29.22
CA MET A 55 19.46 10.08 28.23
C MET A 55 20.86 10.03 27.64
N ILE A 56 21.54 8.90 27.78
CA ILE A 56 22.85 8.66 27.17
C ILE A 56 22.62 8.09 25.77
N VAL A 57 23.04 8.82 24.76
CA VAL A 57 23.03 8.33 23.37
C VAL A 57 24.21 7.36 23.22
N THR A 58 23.90 6.07 23.16
CA THR A 58 24.88 5.03 22.79
C THR A 58 25.11 5.03 21.28
N GLU A 59 26.30 4.70 20.84
CA GLU A 59 26.65 4.61 19.41
C GLU A 59 25.65 3.74 18.66
N VAL A 60 24.87 4.33 17.74
CA VAL A 60 23.83 3.62 16.98
C VAL A 60 24.44 3.15 15.67
N THR A 61 24.73 1.87 15.59
CA THR A 61 25.15 1.22 14.34
C THR A 61 23.92 0.93 13.47
N ILE A 62 23.86 1.54 12.30
CA ILE A 62 22.75 1.38 11.35
C ILE A 62 23.08 0.32 10.30
N SER A 63 22.11 -0.52 10.06
CA SER A 63 22.17 -1.62 9.11
C SER A 63 21.06 -1.56 8.06
N ALA A 64 21.15 -2.38 7.01
CA ALA A 64 20.07 -2.55 6.07
C ALA A 64 18.74 -2.94 6.73
N MET A 65 18.79 -3.57 7.91
CA MET A 65 17.60 -3.98 8.66
C MET A 65 16.75 -2.78 9.10
N ASP A 66 17.39 -1.66 9.47
CA ASP A 66 16.68 -0.43 9.88
C ASP A 66 15.90 0.17 8.72
N SER A 67 16.47 0.15 7.52
CA SER A 67 15.79 0.55 6.28
C SER A 67 14.59 -0.35 5.97
N TRP A 68 14.72 -1.68 6.16
CA TRP A 68 13.61 -2.61 5.98
C TRP A 68 12.51 -2.42 7.00
N VAL A 69 12.86 -2.11 8.25
CA VAL A 69 11.88 -1.74 9.29
C VAL A 69 11.11 -0.49 8.86
N GLN A 70 11.76 0.51 8.29
CA GLN A 70 11.08 1.70 7.76
C GLN A 70 10.17 1.36 6.58
N PHE A 71 10.62 0.48 5.67
CA PHE A 71 9.79 0.00 4.56
C PHE A 71 8.47 -0.59 5.07
N PHE A 72 8.52 -1.53 6.02
CA PHE A 72 7.31 -2.16 6.56
C PHE A 72 6.44 -1.18 7.36
N LYS A 73 7.02 -0.19 8.03
CA LYS A 73 6.26 0.86 8.74
C LYS A 73 5.57 1.85 7.79
N ASN A 74 6.18 2.21 6.68
CA ASN A 74 5.65 3.20 5.75
C ASN A 74 4.64 2.61 4.76
N LEU A 75 4.72 1.32 4.49
CA LEU A 75 3.88 0.67 3.50
C LEU A 75 2.38 0.71 3.81
N PRO A 76 1.91 0.54 5.07
CA PRO A 76 0.50 0.74 5.41
C PRO A 76 0.01 2.16 5.07
N MET A 77 0.83 3.19 5.23
CA MET A 77 0.48 4.55 4.80
C MET A 77 0.32 4.64 3.28
N GLY A 78 1.21 3.99 2.52
CA GLY A 78 1.09 3.87 1.07
C GLY A 78 -0.20 3.14 0.65
N LEU A 79 -0.57 2.08 1.35
CA LEU A 79 -1.81 1.35 1.11
C LEU A 79 -3.05 2.19 1.41
N ILE A 80 -3.05 2.97 2.50
CA ILE A 80 -4.13 3.91 2.81
C ILE A 80 -4.26 4.95 1.70
N ALA A 81 -3.16 5.55 1.25
CA ALA A 81 -3.18 6.51 0.15
C ALA A 81 -3.70 5.88 -1.15
N PHE A 82 -3.32 4.63 -1.45
CA PHE A 82 -3.83 3.86 -2.58
C PHE A 82 -5.34 3.70 -2.50
N VAL A 83 -5.87 3.24 -1.36
CA VAL A 83 -7.31 3.04 -1.16
C VAL A 83 -8.08 4.37 -1.25
N LEU A 84 -7.54 5.45 -0.69
CA LEU A 84 -8.15 6.79 -0.77
C LEU A 84 -8.31 7.26 -2.23
N LEU A 85 -7.26 7.13 -3.04
CA LEU A 85 -7.28 7.57 -4.44
C LEU A 85 -8.19 6.68 -5.31
N GLU A 86 -8.22 5.37 -5.03
CA GLU A 86 -8.97 4.41 -5.84
C GLU A 86 -10.38 4.13 -5.34
N SER A 87 -10.77 4.60 -4.15
CA SER A 87 -12.12 4.40 -3.58
C SER A 87 -13.24 4.89 -4.49
N SER A 88 -12.96 5.87 -5.35
CA SER A 88 -13.93 6.45 -6.26
C SER A 88 -14.05 5.73 -7.61
N ILE A 89 -13.31 4.64 -7.83
CA ILE A 89 -13.23 3.96 -9.15
C ILE A 89 -14.60 3.44 -9.65
N PHE A 90 -15.47 3.01 -8.73
CA PHE A 90 -16.83 2.59 -9.06
C PHE A 90 -17.85 3.71 -8.82
N THR A 91 -17.73 4.41 -7.70
CA THR A 91 -18.72 5.41 -7.26
C THR A 91 -18.82 6.59 -8.23
N LYS A 92 -17.72 6.97 -8.89
CA LYS A 92 -17.70 7.99 -9.93
C LYS A 92 -18.56 7.60 -11.13
N GLU A 93 -18.50 6.37 -11.60
CA GLU A 93 -19.30 5.89 -12.72
C GLU A 93 -20.78 5.74 -12.36
N TYR A 94 -21.11 5.44 -11.09
CA TYR A 94 -22.49 5.46 -10.61
C TYR A 94 -23.04 6.88 -10.62
N SER A 95 -22.31 7.85 -10.12
CA SER A 95 -22.76 9.24 -10.03
C SER A 95 -22.88 9.92 -11.39
N THR A 96 -22.02 9.56 -12.36
CA THR A 96 -22.07 10.12 -13.73
C THR A 96 -22.99 9.36 -14.69
N GLY A 97 -23.59 8.24 -14.25
CA GLY A 97 -24.44 7.40 -15.09
C GLY A 97 -23.72 6.66 -16.22
N THR A 98 -22.39 6.77 -16.32
CA THR A 98 -21.61 6.15 -17.40
C THR A 98 -21.61 4.63 -17.32
N LEU A 99 -21.83 4.07 -16.13
CA LEU A 99 -22.01 2.64 -15.95
C LEU A 99 -23.25 2.12 -16.71
N VAL A 100 -24.36 2.85 -16.65
CA VAL A 100 -25.61 2.50 -17.35
C VAL A 100 -25.37 2.45 -18.86
N LEU A 101 -24.67 3.43 -19.42
CA LEU A 101 -24.29 3.46 -20.83
C LEU A 101 -23.43 2.29 -21.25
N SER A 102 -22.56 1.80 -20.38
CA SER A 102 -21.70 0.63 -20.67
C SER A 102 -22.53 -0.68 -20.66
N LEU A 103 -23.50 -0.76 -19.73
CA LEU A 103 -24.38 -1.93 -19.61
C LEU A 103 -25.40 -2.01 -20.77
N THR A 104 -25.95 -0.87 -21.22
CA THR A 104 -26.87 -0.81 -22.37
C THR A 104 -26.20 -1.22 -23.69
N LYS A 105 -24.86 -1.08 -23.79
CA LYS A 105 -24.05 -1.58 -24.91
C LYS A 105 -23.75 -3.08 -24.82
N GLY A 106 -24.41 -3.83 -23.92
CA GLY A 106 -24.29 -5.29 -23.81
C GLY A 106 -23.11 -5.76 -22.95
N LEU A 107 -22.49 -4.86 -22.16
CA LEU A 107 -21.42 -5.28 -21.25
C LEU A 107 -22.03 -5.90 -19.97
N GLU A 108 -21.69 -7.13 -19.67
CA GLU A 108 -22.16 -7.84 -18.48
C GLU A 108 -21.52 -7.25 -17.21
N ARG A 109 -22.30 -7.12 -16.14
CA ARG A 109 -21.89 -6.46 -14.89
C ARG A 109 -20.62 -7.07 -14.27
N TYR A 110 -20.50 -8.40 -14.27
CA TYR A 110 -19.31 -9.06 -13.71
C TYR A 110 -18.04 -8.75 -14.48
N LYS A 111 -18.11 -8.51 -15.82
CA LYS A 111 -16.96 -8.14 -16.64
C LYS A 111 -16.43 -6.75 -16.24
N VAL A 112 -17.31 -5.84 -15.84
CA VAL A 112 -16.93 -4.51 -15.32
C VAL A 112 -16.17 -4.66 -14.00
N VAL A 113 -16.73 -5.42 -13.04
CA VAL A 113 -16.12 -5.64 -11.73
C VAL A 113 -14.74 -6.29 -11.88
N ILE A 114 -14.65 -7.38 -12.64
CA ILE A 114 -13.40 -8.09 -12.87
C ILE A 114 -12.36 -7.17 -13.52
N SER A 115 -12.73 -6.40 -14.55
CA SER A 115 -11.78 -5.51 -15.23
C SER A 115 -11.22 -4.44 -14.30
N LYS A 116 -12.06 -3.83 -13.46
CA LYS A 116 -11.65 -2.82 -12.48
C LYS A 116 -10.77 -3.44 -11.40
N THR A 117 -11.14 -4.61 -10.89
CA THR A 117 -10.32 -5.35 -9.91
C THR A 117 -8.94 -5.67 -10.45
N VAL A 118 -8.86 -6.17 -11.70
CA VAL A 118 -7.58 -6.48 -12.35
C VAL A 118 -6.71 -5.24 -12.47
N VAL A 119 -7.29 -4.10 -12.89
CA VAL A 119 -6.56 -2.83 -12.98
C VAL A 119 -6.03 -2.41 -11.61
N LEU A 120 -6.84 -2.47 -10.54
CA LEU A 120 -6.39 -2.13 -9.19
C LEU A 120 -5.26 -3.03 -8.69
N VAL A 121 -5.38 -4.34 -8.89
CA VAL A 121 -4.33 -5.31 -8.48
C VAL A 121 -3.04 -5.08 -9.26
N VAL A 122 -3.13 -4.80 -10.56
CA VAL A 122 -1.95 -4.49 -11.39
C VAL A 122 -1.29 -3.19 -10.93
N LEU A 123 -2.07 -2.13 -10.69
CA LEU A 123 -1.57 -0.86 -10.18
C LEU A 123 -0.86 -1.03 -8.82
N TRP A 124 -1.50 -1.74 -7.89
CA TRP A 124 -0.90 -2.07 -6.59
C TRP A 124 0.40 -2.82 -6.75
N THR A 125 0.41 -3.87 -7.57
CA THR A 125 1.60 -4.69 -7.81
C THR A 125 2.74 -3.84 -8.38
N VAL A 126 2.48 -3.02 -9.38
CA VAL A 126 3.51 -2.16 -9.99
C VAL A 126 4.06 -1.15 -8.97
N CYS A 127 3.20 -0.44 -8.25
CA CYS A 127 3.62 0.55 -7.25
C CYS A 127 4.40 -0.10 -6.10
N TYR A 128 3.91 -1.23 -5.59
CA TYR A 128 4.53 -1.98 -4.51
C TYR A 128 5.94 -2.47 -4.86
N TRP A 129 6.06 -3.18 -6.00
CA TRP A 129 7.34 -3.74 -6.43
C TRP A 129 8.33 -2.65 -6.88
N MET A 130 7.84 -1.52 -7.37
CA MET A 130 8.67 -0.35 -7.65
C MET A 130 9.26 0.22 -6.35
N CYS A 131 8.45 0.42 -5.32
CA CYS A 131 8.92 0.86 -3.99
C CYS A 131 9.94 -0.13 -3.40
N PHE A 132 9.64 -1.43 -3.44
CA PHE A 132 10.55 -2.48 -3.00
C PHE A 132 11.88 -2.45 -3.76
N GLY A 133 11.82 -2.40 -5.10
CA GLY A 133 13.02 -2.38 -5.96
C GLY A 133 13.93 -1.19 -5.69
N ILE A 134 13.35 0.00 -5.48
CA ILE A 134 14.10 1.21 -5.13
C ILE A 134 14.77 1.03 -3.76
N THR A 135 14.01 0.63 -2.72
CA THR A 135 14.56 0.39 -1.38
C THR A 135 15.67 -0.68 -1.41
N TYR A 136 15.45 -1.79 -2.15
CA TYR A 136 16.43 -2.86 -2.30
C TYR A 136 17.71 -2.38 -2.97
N GLY A 137 17.60 -1.59 -4.05
CA GLY A 137 18.75 -1.03 -4.77
C GLY A 137 19.59 -0.09 -3.90
N TYR A 138 18.95 0.80 -3.15
CA TYR A 138 19.64 1.69 -2.21
C TYR A 138 20.29 0.93 -1.06
N ASN A 139 19.61 -0.09 -0.51
CA ASN A 139 20.16 -0.91 0.56
C ASN A 139 21.37 -1.72 0.07
N ALA A 140 21.35 -2.25 -1.16
CA ALA A 140 22.48 -2.95 -1.75
C ALA A 140 23.67 -2.02 -2.01
N TYR A 141 23.42 -0.73 -2.22
CA TYR A 141 24.48 0.27 -2.43
C TYR A 141 25.12 0.73 -1.11
N PHE A 142 24.33 0.93 -0.04
CA PHE A 142 24.82 1.47 1.23
C PHE A 142 25.23 0.42 2.26
N TRP A 143 24.59 -0.75 2.22
CA TRP A 143 24.78 -1.84 3.20
C TRP A 143 24.76 -3.20 2.50
N ASP A 144 24.89 -4.26 3.30
CA ASP A 144 24.70 -5.64 2.83
C ASP A 144 23.27 -6.12 3.13
N ASN A 145 22.53 -6.51 2.10
CA ASN A 145 21.18 -7.05 2.22
C ASN A 145 21.13 -8.48 2.79
N SER A 146 22.27 -9.18 2.90
CA SER A 146 22.35 -10.55 3.42
C SER A 146 21.87 -10.68 4.87
N ILE A 147 21.88 -9.56 5.61
CA ILE A 147 21.44 -9.48 7.01
C ILE A 147 19.94 -9.77 7.15
N ALA A 148 19.13 -9.42 6.15
CA ALA A 148 17.68 -9.61 6.18
C ALA A 148 17.29 -11.04 5.77
N LYS A 149 17.45 -11.99 6.69
CA LYS A 149 16.99 -13.37 6.50
C LYS A 149 15.46 -13.39 6.37
N ASN A 150 14.95 -14.16 5.40
CA ASN A 150 13.50 -14.29 5.12
C ASN A 150 12.81 -12.99 4.66
N LEU A 151 13.53 -12.06 4.02
CA LEU A 151 12.96 -10.82 3.49
C LEU A 151 11.84 -11.09 2.48
N MET A 152 12.06 -11.99 1.52
CA MET A 152 11.10 -12.28 0.45
C MET A 152 9.74 -12.80 0.97
N PRO A 153 9.66 -13.77 1.88
CA PRO A 153 8.39 -14.17 2.49
C PRO A 153 7.66 -13.01 3.17
N ALA A 154 8.37 -12.15 3.91
CA ALA A 154 7.77 -10.99 4.57
C ALA A 154 7.19 -9.98 3.55
N VAL A 155 7.96 -9.68 2.49
CA VAL A 155 7.54 -8.80 1.40
C VAL A 155 6.32 -9.37 0.67
N MET A 156 6.30 -10.68 0.38
CA MET A 156 5.15 -11.32 -0.27
C MET A 156 3.89 -11.31 0.61
N ASN A 157 4.03 -11.55 1.91
CA ASN A 157 2.90 -11.48 2.85
C ASN A 157 2.29 -10.08 2.87
N GLN A 158 3.12 -9.04 2.93
CA GLN A 158 2.66 -7.66 2.91
C GLN A 158 1.99 -7.28 1.57
N TRP A 159 2.52 -7.78 0.43
CA TRP A 159 1.87 -7.61 -0.87
C TRP A 159 0.50 -8.26 -0.91
N LEU A 160 0.37 -9.51 -0.40
CA LEU A 160 -0.90 -10.24 -0.31
C LEU A 160 -1.91 -9.51 0.59
N PHE A 161 -1.45 -8.95 1.71
CA PHE A 161 -2.30 -8.13 2.55
C PHE A 161 -2.90 -6.93 1.78
N GLY A 162 -2.10 -6.25 0.97
CA GLY A 162 -2.58 -5.20 0.09
C GLY A 162 -3.62 -5.69 -0.93
N VAL A 163 -3.41 -6.85 -1.55
CA VAL A 163 -4.39 -7.47 -2.44
C VAL A 163 -5.70 -7.77 -1.71
N TRP A 164 -5.63 -8.24 -0.48
CA TRP A 164 -6.81 -8.48 0.35
C TRP A 164 -7.58 -7.17 0.66
N ILE A 165 -6.89 -6.09 1.00
CA ILE A 165 -7.51 -4.76 1.20
C ILE A 165 -8.18 -4.26 -0.09
N ILE A 166 -7.56 -4.49 -1.26
CA ILE A 166 -8.17 -4.17 -2.56
C ILE A 166 -9.46 -4.97 -2.77
N ALA A 167 -9.47 -6.25 -2.43
CA ALA A 167 -10.68 -7.08 -2.51
C ALA A 167 -11.80 -6.53 -1.62
N LEU A 168 -11.51 -6.10 -0.40
CA LEU A 168 -12.47 -5.41 0.48
C LEU A 168 -12.95 -4.09 -0.15
N THR A 169 -12.04 -3.29 -0.69
CA THR A 169 -12.39 -2.02 -1.34
C THR A 169 -13.34 -2.25 -2.52
N VAL A 170 -13.09 -3.25 -3.34
CA VAL A 170 -13.96 -3.64 -4.45
C VAL A 170 -15.33 -4.11 -3.94
N LEU A 171 -15.35 -4.96 -2.91
CA LEU A 171 -16.61 -5.44 -2.30
C LEU A 171 -17.47 -4.26 -1.85
N PHE A 172 -16.92 -3.35 -1.05
CA PHE A 172 -17.65 -2.19 -0.57
C PHE A 172 -17.97 -1.16 -1.66
N SER A 173 -17.17 -1.10 -2.72
CA SER A 173 -17.46 -0.25 -3.90
C SER A 173 -18.68 -0.71 -4.69
N VAL A 174 -19.00 -2.00 -4.63
CA VAL A 174 -20.23 -2.53 -5.23
C VAL A 174 -21.44 -2.31 -4.33
N LEU A 175 -21.25 -2.31 -3.00
CA LEU A 175 -22.31 -2.15 -2.00
C LEU A 175 -22.64 -0.69 -1.70
N ALA A 176 -21.64 0.18 -1.61
CA ALA A 176 -21.78 1.56 -1.23
C ALA A 176 -22.02 2.49 -2.44
N LYS A 177 -22.88 3.49 -2.27
CA LYS A 177 -23.16 4.52 -3.29
C LYS A 177 -22.20 5.70 -3.25
N SER A 178 -21.34 5.80 -2.22
CA SER A 178 -20.41 6.92 -2.02
C SER A 178 -19.01 6.44 -1.71
N SER A 179 -18.00 7.21 -2.11
CA SER A 179 -16.58 6.91 -1.81
C SER A 179 -16.31 6.84 -0.31
N ALA A 180 -16.98 7.68 0.49
CA ALA A 180 -16.87 7.63 1.94
C ALA A 180 -17.40 6.31 2.52
N GLY A 181 -18.52 5.79 1.98
CA GLY A 181 -19.06 4.47 2.38
C GLY A 181 -18.10 3.33 2.03
N VAL A 182 -17.41 3.41 0.89
CA VAL A 182 -16.37 2.44 0.49
C VAL A 182 -15.22 2.44 1.49
N LEU A 183 -14.71 3.63 1.83
CA LEU A 183 -13.60 3.80 2.77
C LEU A 183 -13.96 3.30 4.17
N LEU A 184 -15.13 3.68 4.67
CA LEU A 184 -15.62 3.22 5.97
C LEU A 184 -15.81 1.70 6.00
N GLY A 185 -16.38 1.11 4.95
CA GLY A 185 -16.57 -0.33 4.84
C GLY A 185 -15.24 -1.09 4.78
N ALA A 186 -14.32 -0.68 3.91
CA ALA A 186 -13.00 -1.29 3.80
C ALA A 186 -12.19 -1.14 5.11
N GLY A 187 -12.23 0.05 5.73
CA GLY A 187 -11.60 0.30 7.02
C GLY A 187 -12.18 -0.53 8.16
N ALA A 188 -13.52 -0.63 8.24
CA ALA A 188 -14.19 -1.47 9.22
C ALA A 188 -13.87 -2.95 9.03
N GLY A 189 -13.81 -3.44 7.77
CA GLY A 189 -13.39 -4.79 7.44
C GLY A 189 -11.94 -5.09 7.85
N ALA A 190 -11.02 -4.17 7.57
CA ALA A 190 -9.63 -4.28 8.02
C ALA A 190 -9.51 -4.28 9.54
N PHE A 191 -10.24 -3.40 10.21
CA PHE A 191 -10.26 -3.32 11.68
C PHE A 191 -10.84 -4.58 12.30
N ALA A 192 -11.94 -5.12 11.75
CA ALA A 192 -12.52 -6.39 12.21
C ALA A 192 -11.53 -7.55 12.06
N ALA A 193 -10.80 -7.63 10.96
CA ALA A 193 -9.76 -8.65 10.78
C ALA A 193 -8.61 -8.49 11.79
N TYR A 194 -8.24 -7.24 12.11
CA TYR A 194 -7.25 -6.97 13.15
C TYR A 194 -7.76 -7.44 14.54
N LEU A 195 -9.01 -7.12 14.91
CA LEU A 195 -9.60 -7.60 16.16
C LEU A 195 -9.64 -9.13 16.23
N LEU A 196 -9.99 -9.80 15.13
CA LEU A 196 -9.97 -11.25 15.03
C LEU A 196 -8.57 -11.84 15.23
N SER A 197 -7.52 -11.14 14.80
CA SER A 197 -6.13 -11.56 14.98
C SER A 197 -5.68 -11.55 16.46
N LEU A 198 -6.37 -10.81 17.32
CA LEU A 198 -6.11 -10.79 18.77
C LEU A 198 -6.61 -12.08 19.46
N LEU A 199 -7.51 -12.83 18.83
CA LEU A 199 -8.01 -14.10 19.37
C LEU A 199 -7.01 -15.23 19.08
N PRO A 200 -6.48 -15.92 20.11
CA PRO A 200 -5.40 -16.92 19.95
C PRO A 200 -5.75 -18.05 18.98
N LYS A 201 -7.03 -18.45 18.94
CA LYS A 201 -7.53 -19.54 18.07
C LYS A 201 -7.68 -19.16 16.60
N VAL A 202 -7.80 -17.86 16.29
CA VAL A 202 -8.08 -17.36 14.93
C VAL A 202 -6.88 -16.63 14.32
N LYS A 203 -5.88 -16.32 15.13
CA LYS A 203 -4.68 -15.58 14.72
C LYS A 203 -4.03 -16.13 13.44
N THR A 204 -3.92 -17.46 13.33
CA THR A 204 -3.26 -18.13 12.20
C THR A 204 -4.05 -18.02 10.89
N PHE A 205 -5.37 -17.81 10.95
CA PHE A 205 -6.25 -17.70 9.78
C PHE A 205 -6.63 -16.25 9.45
N SER A 206 -6.27 -15.29 10.29
CA SER A 206 -6.61 -13.89 10.06
C SER A 206 -5.70 -13.28 8.98
N PRO A 207 -6.25 -12.56 7.97
CA PRO A 207 -5.44 -11.81 7.01
C PRO A 207 -4.51 -10.77 7.66
N ALA A 208 -4.85 -10.28 8.84
CA ALA A 208 -4.00 -9.39 9.62
C ALA A 208 -2.70 -10.06 10.13
N SER A 209 -2.61 -11.41 10.11
CA SER A 209 -1.36 -12.12 10.41
C SER A 209 -0.31 -12.00 9.30
N LEU A 210 -0.68 -11.43 8.14
CA LEU A 210 0.24 -11.14 7.04
C LEU A 210 1.00 -9.81 7.23
N MET A 211 0.59 -8.98 8.19
CA MET A 211 1.29 -7.77 8.61
C MET A 211 2.39 -8.09 9.60
#